data_cdccd643b65931e4f755e29b1eb29d82
#
_entry.id   cdccd643b65931e4f755e29b1eb29d82
#
_cell.length_a   1.000
_cell.length_b   1.000
_cell.length_c   1.000
_cell.angle_alpha   90.00
_cell.angle_beta   90.00
_cell.angle_gamma   90.00
#
_symmetry.space_group_name_H-M   'P 1'
#
loop_
_entity.id
_entity.type
_entity.pdbx_description
1 polymer ?
#
loop_
_entity_poly.entity_id
_entity_poly.type
_entity_poly.pdbx_seq_one_letter_code
_entity_poly.pdbx_strand_id
1 'polypeptide(L)'
;MKRTNHFILAGLIGLASGCAFKRQSVVLPPVGPPPLVEASRAPEGGLAVYSALDIGAPGEPDNVYYHSGYKIYSLDGKMLQYVNNRVGPTYVEDPATVSLSPGRYHVVARAAAFGIVTVPVVIEAGKTTFVHLNGSELAVGRQTSTSGFVRLPDGLIVGWRAKEDGAVK
;
A
#
# COMPACT_ATOMS: atom_id res chain seq x y z
N MET A 1 -7.51 -37.87 -69.92
CA MET A 1 -6.52 -37.22 -69.09
C MET A 1 -7.24 -36.18 -68.27
N LYS A 2 -7.56 -36.42 -66.98
CA LYS A 2 -8.22 -35.52 -66.07
C LYS A 2 -7.16 -35.04 -65.03
N ARG A 3 -6.82 -33.76 -65.00
CA ARG A 3 -5.93 -33.15 -64.01
C ARG A 3 -6.78 -32.65 -62.83
N THR A 4 -6.53 -33.20 -61.67
CA THR A 4 -7.19 -32.82 -60.40
C THR A 4 -6.30 -31.76 -59.74
N ASN A 5 -6.82 -30.54 -59.60
CA ASN A 5 -6.16 -29.48 -58.85
C ASN A 5 -6.50 -29.60 -57.35
N HIS A 6 -5.49 -29.80 -56.51
CA HIS A 6 -5.62 -29.74 -55.06
C HIS A 6 -5.32 -28.31 -54.60
N PHE A 7 -6.35 -27.64 -54.10
CA PHE A 7 -6.17 -26.38 -53.38
C PHE A 7 -5.80 -26.68 -51.91
N ILE A 8 -4.58 -26.32 -51.53
CA ILE A 8 -4.15 -26.37 -50.14
C ILE A 8 -4.57 -25.03 -49.46
N LEU A 9 -5.55 -25.13 -48.56
CA LEU A 9 -5.99 -24.02 -47.73
C LEU A 9 -5.07 -23.95 -46.51
N ALA A 10 -4.11 -22.99 -46.51
CA ALA A 10 -3.23 -22.76 -45.39
C ALA A 10 -4.00 -21.88 -44.37
N GLY A 11 -4.44 -22.47 -43.28
CA GLY A 11 -5.04 -21.81 -42.15
C GLY A 11 -3.99 -21.06 -41.32
N LEU A 12 -4.07 -19.72 -41.27
CA LEU A 12 -3.26 -18.86 -40.41
C LEU A 12 -3.83 -18.97 -38.99
N ILE A 13 -3.16 -19.72 -38.12
CA ILE A 13 -3.45 -19.71 -36.66
C ILE A 13 -2.75 -18.50 -36.05
N GLY A 14 -3.51 -17.44 -35.83
CA GLY A 14 -3.05 -16.27 -35.08
C GLY A 14 -2.89 -16.60 -33.58
N LEU A 15 -1.65 -16.73 -33.14
CA LEU A 15 -1.29 -16.81 -31.73
C LEU A 15 -1.52 -15.44 -31.08
N ALA A 16 -2.69 -15.24 -30.49
CA ALA A 16 -2.94 -14.12 -29.59
C ALA A 16 -2.15 -14.34 -28.30
N SER A 17 -0.92 -13.85 -28.25
CA SER A 17 -0.13 -13.77 -27.02
C SER A 17 -0.76 -12.72 -26.09
N GLY A 18 -1.73 -13.14 -25.30
CA GLY A 18 -2.27 -12.35 -24.21
C GLY A 18 -1.17 -12.11 -23.18
N CYS A 19 -0.62 -10.90 -23.12
CA CYS A 19 0.22 -10.45 -22.00
C CYS A 19 -0.63 -10.41 -20.74
N ALA A 20 -0.74 -11.54 -20.05
CA ALA A 20 -1.24 -11.58 -18.69
C ALA A 20 -0.23 -10.86 -17.80
N PHE A 21 -0.45 -9.58 -17.55
CA PHE A 21 0.27 -8.88 -16.50
C PHE A 21 -0.01 -9.59 -15.17
N LYS A 22 0.87 -10.49 -14.77
CA LYS A 22 0.89 -11.03 -13.41
C LYS A 22 1.11 -9.83 -12.48
N ARG A 23 0.04 -9.36 -11.84
CA ARG A 23 0.15 -8.40 -10.74
C ARG A 23 0.96 -9.08 -9.65
N GLN A 24 2.23 -8.78 -9.60
CA GLN A 24 3.15 -9.31 -8.61
C GLN A 24 2.82 -8.64 -7.29
N SER A 25 2.38 -9.41 -6.31
CA SER A 25 2.18 -8.91 -4.96
C SER A 25 3.56 -8.56 -4.37
N VAL A 26 3.77 -7.27 -4.09
CA VAL A 26 5.01 -6.82 -3.44
C VAL A 26 4.84 -6.96 -1.94
N VAL A 27 5.68 -7.77 -1.31
CA VAL A 27 5.76 -7.89 0.15
C VAL A 27 6.90 -7.02 0.66
N LEU A 28 6.56 -6.08 1.53
CA LEU A 28 7.51 -5.12 2.08
C LEU A 28 7.96 -5.53 3.50
N PRO A 29 9.12 -5.04 3.97
CA PRO A 29 9.51 -5.15 5.37
C PRO A 29 8.49 -4.43 6.28
N PRO A 30 8.40 -4.80 7.58
CA PRO A 30 7.50 -4.16 8.52
C PRO A 30 7.76 -2.65 8.66
N VAL A 31 6.69 -1.86 8.63
CA VAL A 31 6.71 -0.42 8.91
C VAL A 31 6.28 -0.22 10.36
N GLY A 32 6.99 0.63 11.07
CA GLY A 32 6.72 0.96 12.47
C GLY A 32 6.60 2.46 12.70
N PRO A 33 6.31 2.88 13.93
CA PRO A 33 6.22 4.29 14.27
C PRO A 33 7.58 5.00 14.15
N PRO A 34 7.59 6.33 13.96
CA PRO A 34 8.81 7.12 13.97
C PRO A 34 9.58 6.98 15.30
N PRO A 35 10.92 7.04 15.29
CA PRO A 35 11.72 6.82 16.50
C PRO A 35 11.59 7.90 17.59
N LEU A 36 11.01 9.05 17.28
CA LEU A 36 10.97 10.23 18.16
C LEU A 36 9.60 10.55 18.75
N VAL A 37 8.64 9.65 18.69
CA VAL A 37 7.30 9.90 19.24
C VAL A 37 7.27 9.46 20.70
N GLU A 38 7.03 10.40 21.61
CA GLU A 38 6.74 10.09 23.01
C GLU A 38 5.49 9.22 23.10
N ALA A 39 5.60 8.11 23.85
CA ALA A 39 4.48 7.20 24.04
C ALA A 39 3.36 7.91 24.82
N SER A 40 2.22 8.13 24.18
CA SER A 40 0.99 8.49 24.90
C SER A 40 0.58 7.33 25.80
N ARG A 41 -0.03 7.63 26.94
CA ARG A 41 -0.53 6.61 27.89
C ARG A 41 -1.75 5.81 27.37
N ALA A 42 -2.15 6.02 26.15
CA ALA A 42 -3.28 5.30 25.55
C ALA A 42 -2.95 3.80 25.37
N PRO A 43 -3.88 2.89 25.70
CA PRO A 43 -3.67 1.45 25.52
C PRO A 43 -3.60 1.02 24.05
N GLU A 44 -4.07 1.86 23.13
CA GLU A 44 -4.08 1.63 21.69
C GLU A 44 -3.02 2.46 20.99
N GLY A 45 -2.65 2.05 19.78
CA GLY A 45 -1.83 2.83 18.86
C GLY A 45 -2.62 3.23 17.62
N GLY A 46 -2.12 4.25 16.91
CA GLY A 46 -2.71 4.75 15.68
C GLY A 46 -2.10 4.09 14.44
N LEU A 47 -2.90 3.99 13.39
CA LEU A 47 -2.46 3.66 12.04
C LEU A 47 -3.03 4.70 11.07
N ALA A 48 -2.17 5.36 10.29
CA ALA A 48 -2.54 6.28 9.21
C ALA A 48 -1.90 5.81 7.89
N VAL A 49 -2.72 5.60 6.85
CA VAL A 49 -2.25 5.07 5.56
C VAL A 49 -2.52 6.09 4.46
N TYR A 50 -1.48 6.74 3.97
CA TYR A 50 -1.51 7.59 2.78
C TYR A 50 -1.50 6.69 1.53
N SER A 51 -2.64 6.11 1.22
CA SER A 51 -2.81 5.24 0.03
C SER A 51 -2.87 6.07 -1.26
N ALA A 52 -2.81 5.41 -2.42
CA ALA A 52 -2.98 6.07 -3.70
C ALA A 52 -4.27 6.90 -3.75
N LEU A 53 -4.22 8.02 -4.45
CA LEU A 53 -5.34 8.93 -4.57
C LEU A 53 -6.33 8.47 -5.64
N ASP A 54 -7.61 8.66 -5.35
CA ASP A 54 -8.73 8.54 -6.28
C ASP A 54 -9.30 9.93 -6.58
N ILE A 55 -9.74 10.16 -7.79
CA ILE A 55 -10.48 11.36 -8.16
C ILE A 55 -11.87 11.26 -7.56
N GLY A 56 -12.43 12.37 -7.11
CA GLY A 56 -13.78 12.46 -6.59
C GLY A 56 -14.86 11.92 -7.55
N ALA A 57 -16.03 11.61 -7.03
CA ALA A 57 -17.13 11.08 -7.81
C ALA A 57 -17.71 12.16 -8.77
N PRO A 58 -18.37 11.75 -9.87
CA PRO A 58 -19.07 12.69 -10.75
C PRO A 58 -20.06 13.57 -9.95
N GLY A 59 -19.91 14.89 -10.07
CA GLY A 59 -20.72 15.87 -9.33
C GLY A 59 -20.01 16.49 -8.12
N GLU A 60 -18.85 15.97 -7.73
CA GLU A 60 -17.94 16.66 -6.82
C GLU A 60 -17.07 17.68 -7.59
N PRO A 61 -16.50 18.70 -6.92
CA PRO A 61 -15.59 19.66 -7.58
C PRO A 61 -14.43 18.96 -8.27
N ASP A 62 -14.02 19.44 -9.45
CA ASP A 62 -13.05 18.80 -10.36
C ASP A 62 -11.63 18.56 -9.79
N ASN A 63 -11.34 18.96 -8.58
CA ASN A 63 -10.02 18.85 -7.98
C ASN A 63 -10.03 18.16 -6.60
N VAL A 64 -11.05 17.36 -6.32
CA VAL A 64 -11.11 16.64 -5.06
C VAL A 64 -10.48 15.26 -5.24
N TYR A 65 -9.46 14.99 -4.44
CA TYR A 65 -8.77 13.71 -4.42
C TYR A 65 -8.97 13.08 -3.04
N TYR A 66 -9.13 11.78 -3.00
CA TYR A 66 -9.29 11.03 -1.75
C TYR A 66 -8.28 9.91 -1.69
N HIS A 67 -7.77 9.61 -0.51
CA HIS A 67 -7.03 8.38 -0.29
C HIS A 67 -7.93 7.17 -0.52
N SER A 68 -7.48 6.21 -1.33
CA SER A 68 -8.23 4.99 -1.58
C SER A 68 -8.40 4.18 -0.30
N GLY A 69 -9.53 3.48 -0.16
CA GLY A 69 -9.75 2.58 0.96
C GLY A 69 -8.72 1.45 1.05
N TYR A 70 -8.53 0.90 2.25
CA TYR A 70 -7.60 -0.19 2.49
C TYR A 70 -8.17 -1.22 3.47
N LYS A 71 -7.52 -2.37 3.56
CA LYS A 71 -7.92 -3.47 4.45
C LYS A 71 -6.82 -3.77 5.45
N ILE A 72 -7.22 -4.10 6.67
CA ILE A 72 -6.34 -4.52 7.76
C ILE A 72 -6.61 -5.98 8.05
N TYR A 73 -5.53 -6.77 8.12
CA TYR A 73 -5.57 -8.19 8.42
C TYR A 73 -4.69 -8.49 9.64
N SER A 74 -5.10 -9.48 10.44
CA SER A 74 -4.24 -10.11 11.43
C SER A 74 -3.14 -10.96 10.76
N LEU A 75 -2.16 -11.41 11.52
CA LEU A 75 -1.06 -12.23 11.00
C LEU A 75 -1.51 -13.58 10.44
N ASP A 76 -2.59 -14.14 10.96
CA ASP A 76 -3.22 -15.38 10.50
C ASP A 76 -4.10 -15.18 9.24
N GLY A 77 -4.12 -13.97 8.67
CA GLY A 77 -4.82 -13.65 7.43
C GLY A 77 -6.30 -13.35 7.58
N LYS A 78 -6.84 -13.24 8.79
CA LYS A 78 -8.22 -12.82 9.02
C LYS A 78 -8.37 -11.33 8.77
N MET A 79 -9.31 -10.93 7.93
CA MET A 79 -9.66 -9.51 7.74
C MET A 79 -10.31 -8.97 9.02
N LEU A 80 -9.70 -7.93 9.59
CA LEU A 80 -10.17 -7.28 10.80
C LEU A 80 -11.06 -6.09 10.47
N GLN A 81 -10.64 -5.27 9.49
CA GLN A 81 -11.33 -4.03 9.16
C GLN A 81 -11.10 -3.62 7.72
N TYR A 82 -12.12 -3.03 7.10
CA TYR A 82 -12.00 -2.19 5.91
C TYR A 82 -12.09 -0.73 6.34
N VAL A 83 -11.14 0.08 5.92
CA VAL A 83 -11.09 1.52 6.18
C VAL A 83 -11.46 2.26 4.91
N ASN A 84 -12.59 2.98 4.93
CA ASN A 84 -12.92 3.94 3.88
C ASN A 84 -12.12 5.21 4.13
N ASN A 85 -10.96 5.32 3.53
CA ASN A 85 -9.95 6.34 3.82
C ASN A 85 -10.31 7.75 3.29
N ARG A 86 -11.60 8.06 3.19
CA ARG A 86 -12.14 9.37 2.84
C ARG A 86 -12.39 10.17 4.10
N VAL A 87 -11.67 11.28 4.28
CA VAL A 87 -11.84 12.19 5.42
C VAL A 87 -12.24 13.57 4.91
N GLY A 88 -13.46 14.00 5.25
CA GLY A 88 -13.95 15.35 4.99
C GLY A 88 -14.37 15.66 3.56
N PRO A 89 -14.93 16.85 3.33
CA PRO A 89 -15.46 17.29 2.04
C PRO A 89 -14.47 18.10 1.20
N THR A 90 -13.26 18.35 1.66
CA THR A 90 -12.34 19.29 1.01
C THR A 90 -10.91 18.79 1.03
N TYR A 91 -10.20 19.00 -0.07
CA TYR A 91 -8.77 18.82 -0.35
C TYR A 91 -8.05 17.87 0.62
N VAL A 92 -7.68 16.72 0.10
CA VAL A 92 -7.09 15.66 0.89
C VAL A 92 -5.71 16.04 1.36
N GLU A 93 -5.55 16.14 2.65
CA GLU A 93 -4.22 16.25 3.23
C GLU A 93 -3.92 15.05 4.13
N ASP A 94 -4.86 14.62 4.95
CA ASP A 94 -4.62 13.55 5.91
C ASP A 94 -5.56 12.35 5.71
N PRO A 95 -5.03 11.12 5.82
CA PRO A 95 -5.83 9.91 5.81
C PRO A 95 -6.57 9.71 7.13
N ALA A 96 -7.57 8.85 7.13
CA ALA A 96 -8.22 8.40 8.35
C ALA A 96 -7.21 7.71 9.27
N THR A 97 -7.16 8.13 10.53
CA THR A 97 -6.41 7.43 11.58
C THR A 97 -7.30 6.39 12.25
N VAL A 98 -6.82 5.16 12.32
CA VAL A 98 -7.51 4.03 12.95
C VAL A 98 -6.78 3.63 14.21
N SER A 99 -7.53 3.46 15.30
CA SER A 99 -7.00 2.90 16.55
C SER A 99 -6.95 1.38 16.49
N LEU A 100 -5.83 0.81 16.88
CA LEU A 100 -5.58 -0.62 16.93
C LEU A 100 -4.88 -1.00 18.23
N SER A 101 -5.15 -2.18 18.73
CA SER A 101 -4.36 -2.75 19.82
C SER A 101 -2.90 -2.91 19.41
N PRO A 102 -1.93 -2.73 20.32
CA PRO A 102 -0.54 -2.98 20.03
C PRO A 102 -0.34 -4.39 19.47
N GLY A 103 0.45 -4.49 18.38
CA GLY A 103 0.63 -5.77 17.72
C GLY A 103 1.14 -5.63 16.29
N ARG A 104 1.16 -6.76 15.58
CA ARG A 104 1.58 -6.84 14.18
C ARG A 104 0.37 -7.13 13.29
N TYR A 105 0.29 -6.44 12.16
CA TYR A 105 -0.82 -6.53 11.20
C TYR A 105 -0.30 -6.50 9.78
N HIS A 106 -1.16 -6.87 8.83
CA HIS A 106 -0.94 -6.65 7.41
C HIS A 106 -1.94 -5.61 6.89
N VAL A 107 -1.43 -4.57 6.24
CA VAL A 107 -2.23 -3.58 5.51
C VAL A 107 -2.20 -3.92 4.04
N VAL A 108 -3.36 -4.08 3.43
CA VAL A 108 -3.50 -4.27 1.98
C VAL A 108 -4.12 -3.01 1.41
N ALA A 109 -3.32 -2.24 0.67
CA ALA A 109 -3.67 -0.93 0.16
C ALA A 109 -3.17 -0.74 -1.28
N ARG A 110 -3.67 0.28 -1.97
CA ARG A 110 -3.20 0.68 -3.28
C ARG A 110 -2.06 1.69 -3.15
N ALA A 111 -0.92 1.38 -3.78
CA ALA A 111 0.20 2.29 -3.98
C ALA A 111 0.10 2.97 -5.35
N ALA A 112 0.55 4.23 -5.46
CA ALA A 112 0.38 5.05 -6.67
C ALA A 112 1.01 4.42 -7.92
N ALA A 113 2.21 3.83 -7.81
CA ALA A 113 2.93 3.26 -8.94
C ALA A 113 2.83 1.73 -9.07
N PHE A 114 2.43 1.01 -7.99
CA PHE A 114 2.48 -0.46 -7.92
C PHE A 114 1.14 -1.17 -7.90
N GLY A 115 0.03 -0.42 -7.80
CA GLY A 115 -1.28 -1.03 -7.59
C GLY A 115 -1.42 -1.58 -6.15
N ILE A 116 -1.90 -2.80 -5.98
CA ILE A 116 -2.13 -3.36 -4.64
C ILE A 116 -0.83 -3.89 -4.04
N VAL A 117 -0.52 -3.43 -2.83
CA VAL A 117 0.63 -3.87 -2.04
C VAL A 117 0.19 -4.35 -0.67
N THR A 118 0.96 -5.27 -0.09
CA THR A 118 0.81 -5.70 1.31
C THR A 118 1.97 -5.14 2.11
N VAL A 119 1.64 -4.36 3.14
CA VAL A 119 2.60 -3.75 4.06
C VAL A 119 2.43 -4.36 5.44
N PRO A 120 3.40 -5.13 5.95
CA PRO A 120 3.43 -5.51 7.35
C PRO A 120 3.64 -4.26 8.21
N VAL A 121 2.83 -4.08 9.26
CA VAL A 121 2.91 -2.94 10.16
C VAL A 121 3.01 -3.40 11.62
N VAL A 122 3.71 -2.61 12.41
CA VAL A 122 3.79 -2.77 13.87
C VAL A 122 3.10 -1.59 14.52
N ILE A 123 2.14 -1.86 15.37
CA ILE A 123 1.41 -0.87 16.17
C ILE A 123 1.94 -0.91 17.59
N GLU A 124 2.40 0.24 18.08
CA GLU A 124 2.86 0.42 19.45
C GLU A 124 1.87 1.31 20.21
N ALA A 125 1.66 1.00 21.50
CA ALA A 125 0.76 1.77 22.34
C ALA A 125 1.12 3.26 22.37
N GLY A 126 0.12 4.12 22.19
CA GLY A 126 0.25 5.56 22.21
C GLY A 126 1.07 6.19 21.08
N LYS A 127 1.45 5.42 20.05
CA LYS A 127 2.17 5.92 18.88
C LYS A 127 1.35 5.72 17.61
N THR A 128 1.59 6.56 16.60
CA THR A 128 0.99 6.40 15.28
C THR A 128 2.01 5.86 14.29
N THR A 129 1.66 4.75 13.65
CA THR A 129 2.40 4.19 12.50
C THR A 129 1.87 4.81 11.22
N PHE A 130 2.76 5.42 10.44
CA PHE A 130 2.45 6.05 9.16
C PHE A 130 2.93 5.16 8.01
N VAL A 131 2.07 4.98 7.01
CA VAL A 131 2.37 4.22 5.79
C VAL A 131 2.11 5.11 4.59
N HIS A 132 3.12 5.41 3.78
CA HIS A 132 3.04 6.30 2.63
C HIS A 132 3.09 5.51 1.33
N LEU A 133 2.00 5.51 0.57
CA LEU A 133 1.83 4.80 -0.70
C LEU A 133 1.30 5.72 -1.82
N ASN A 134 1.05 6.99 -1.51
CA ASN A 134 0.49 7.97 -2.45
C ASN A 134 1.51 8.61 -3.40
N GLY A 135 2.79 8.28 -3.26
CA GLY A 135 3.87 8.85 -4.07
C GLY A 135 4.40 10.20 -3.57
N SER A 136 3.85 10.75 -2.48
CA SER A 136 4.45 11.91 -1.83
C SER A 136 5.71 11.48 -1.07
N GLU A 137 6.77 12.26 -1.23
CA GLU A 137 7.94 12.09 -0.38
C GLU A 137 7.57 12.40 1.07
N LEU A 138 7.90 11.48 1.97
CA LEU A 138 7.94 11.82 3.38
C LEU A 138 8.79 13.09 3.52
N ALA A 139 8.25 14.13 4.14
CA ALA A 139 9.03 15.29 4.56
C ALA A 139 10.00 14.87 5.68
N VAL A 140 10.88 13.94 5.37
CA VAL A 140 11.97 13.52 6.24
C VAL A 140 12.99 14.64 6.13
N GLY A 141 12.98 15.54 7.07
CA GLY A 141 14.06 16.53 7.21
C GLY A 141 15.37 15.74 7.05
N ARG A 142 16.25 16.20 6.18
CA ARG A 142 17.54 15.66 5.70
C ARG A 142 18.31 14.76 6.70
N GLN A 143 17.70 13.73 7.22
CA GLN A 143 18.37 12.73 8.03
C GLN A 143 18.93 11.63 7.11
N THR A 144 20.21 11.64 6.97
CA THR A 144 21.07 10.93 6.05
C THR A 144 21.18 9.41 6.25
N SER A 145 20.42 8.79 7.14
CA SER A 145 20.48 7.34 7.32
C SER A 145 19.41 6.64 6.50
N THR A 146 19.79 6.11 5.35
CA THR A 146 18.91 5.33 4.46
C THR A 146 18.47 3.98 5.03
N SER A 147 19.13 3.49 6.06
CA SER A 147 18.87 2.17 6.67
C SER A 147 17.62 2.11 7.54
N GLY A 148 17.08 3.26 7.97
CA GLY A 148 15.89 3.34 8.84
C GLY A 148 14.55 3.29 8.11
N PHE A 149 14.53 3.21 6.78
CA PHE A 149 13.30 3.28 6.00
C PHE A 149 12.97 1.97 5.27
N VAL A 150 11.67 1.74 5.10
CA VAL A 150 11.11 0.75 4.18
C VAL A 150 10.80 1.45 2.87
N ARG A 151 11.17 0.83 1.74
CA ARG A 151 10.99 1.39 0.40
C ARG A 151 10.28 0.42 -0.51
N LEU A 152 9.54 0.97 -1.48
CA LEU A 152 9.09 0.23 -2.66
C LEU A 152 10.27 -0.04 -3.61
N PRO A 153 10.12 -0.97 -4.57
CA PRO A 153 11.17 -1.27 -5.54
C PRO A 153 11.64 -0.07 -6.40
N ASP A 154 10.80 0.94 -6.58
CA ASP A 154 11.12 2.21 -7.27
C ASP A 154 11.88 3.21 -6.39
N GLY A 155 12.12 2.84 -5.10
CA GLY A 155 12.81 3.69 -4.13
C GLY A 155 11.92 4.57 -3.27
N LEU A 156 10.60 4.65 -3.55
CA LEU A 156 9.66 5.43 -2.76
C LEU A 156 9.65 4.98 -1.29
N ILE A 157 9.80 5.93 -0.36
CA ILE A 157 9.77 5.65 1.08
C ILE A 157 8.33 5.37 1.50
N VAL A 158 8.10 4.19 2.09
CA VAL A 158 6.81 3.75 2.62
C VAL A 158 6.63 4.16 4.08
N GLY A 159 7.71 4.16 4.86
CA GLY A 159 7.68 4.51 6.27
C GLY A 159 8.97 4.12 6.99
N TRP A 160 8.95 4.29 8.29
CA TRP A 160 10.05 3.87 9.15
C TRP A 160 10.07 2.35 9.30
N ARG A 161 11.28 1.77 9.31
CA ARG A 161 11.44 0.35 9.60
C ARG A 161 11.07 0.10 11.06
N ALA A 162 10.22 -0.89 11.29
CA ALA A 162 9.93 -1.35 12.63
C ALA A 162 11.24 -1.82 13.32
N LYS A 163 11.39 -1.50 14.59
CA LYS A 163 12.47 -2.09 15.38
C LYS A 163 12.24 -3.60 15.41
N GLU A 164 13.27 -4.38 15.06
CA GLU A 164 13.26 -5.80 15.37
C GLU A 164 13.23 -5.91 16.89
N ASP A 165 12.24 -6.61 17.43
CA ASP A 165 12.23 -6.94 18.85
C ASP A 165 13.55 -7.64 19.13
N GLY A 166 14.44 -6.93 19.82
CA GLY A 166 15.76 -7.46 20.10
C GLY A 166 15.60 -8.84 20.71
N ALA A 167 16.23 -9.82 20.11
CA ALA A 167 16.42 -11.11 20.76
C ALA A 167 16.97 -10.81 22.14
N VAL A 168 16.15 -10.99 23.17
CA VAL A 168 16.61 -10.97 24.56
C VAL A 168 17.65 -12.06 24.64
N LYS A 169 18.91 -11.64 24.76
CA LYS A 169 20.02 -12.52 25.11
C LYS A 169 19.89 -12.96 26.55
#